data_b53072c66e87fd318016024942b530b0
#
_entry.id   b53072c66e87fd318016024942b530b0
#
_cell.length_a   1.000
_cell.length_b   1.000
_cell.length_c   1.000
_cell.angle_alpha   90.00
_cell.angle_beta   90.00
_cell.angle_gamma   90.00
#
_symmetry.space_group_name_H-M   'P 1'
#
loop_
_entity.id
_entity.type
_entity.pdbx_description
1 polymer ?
#
loop_
_entity_poly.entity_id
_entity_poly.type
_entity_poly.pdbx_seq_one_letter_code
_entity_poly.pdbx_strand_id
1 'polypeptide(L)' 'MYQITINMTDNWVHSYQTDDSYHVESLKKLMMNKFLIELNDEETGEKLLINPDRVIAISITEVKEVEE' A
#
# COMPACT_ATOMS: atom_id res chain seq x y z
N MET A 1 1.86 -13.61 1.68
CA MET A 1 1.50 -12.39 2.45
C MET A 1 2.49 -11.28 2.13
N TYR A 2 2.01 -10.11 1.84
CA TYR A 2 2.83 -8.95 1.56
C TYR A 2 2.60 -7.89 2.62
N GLN A 3 3.68 -7.29 3.11
CA GLN A 3 3.66 -6.12 3.97
C GLN A 3 3.88 -4.90 3.10
N ILE A 4 2.93 -3.98 3.12
CA ILE A 4 2.98 -2.76 2.32
C ILE A 4 3.09 -1.56 3.26
N THR A 5 4.08 -0.71 3.02
CA THR A 5 4.28 0.51 3.80
C THR A 5 4.38 1.70 2.85
N ILE A 6 3.51 2.66 3.03
CA ILE A 6 3.45 3.88 2.22
C ILE A 6 3.96 5.05 3.06
N ASN A 7 5.05 5.67 2.63
CA ASN A 7 5.65 6.83 3.28
C ASN A 7 5.30 8.09 2.50
N MET A 8 4.74 9.08 3.17
CA MET A 8 4.30 10.33 2.55
C MET A 8 5.08 11.52 3.09
N THR A 9 4.98 12.66 2.38
CA THR A 9 5.80 13.86 2.62
C THR A 9 5.66 14.49 4.00
N ASP A 10 4.54 14.28 4.68
CA ASP A 10 4.27 14.89 5.99
C ASP A 10 4.63 13.96 7.15
N ASN A 11 5.59 13.07 6.96
CA ASN A 11 5.97 12.02 7.91
C ASN A 11 4.81 11.06 8.23
N TRP A 12 3.81 11.06 7.38
CA TRP A 12 2.68 10.15 7.51
C TRP A 12 3.07 8.78 6.94
N VAL A 13 2.78 7.73 7.68
CA VAL A 13 3.09 6.36 7.26
C VAL A 13 1.83 5.52 7.42
N HIS A 14 1.49 4.82 6.35
CA HIS A 14 0.40 3.85 6.38
C HIS A 14 0.97 2.47 6.06
N SER A 15 0.68 1.50 6.91
CA SER A 15 1.18 0.14 6.76
C SER A 15 0.04 -0.85 6.89
N TYR A 16 0.03 -1.84 6.02
CA TYR A 16 -0.99 -2.90 6.05
C TYR A 16 -0.45 -4.16 5.38
N GLN A 17 -1.18 -5.25 5.54
CA GLN A 17 -0.83 -6.54 4.94
C GLN A 17 -1.92 -6.99 3.98
N THR A 18 -1.52 -7.69 2.94
CA THR A 18 -2.43 -8.30 1.97
C THR A 18 -1.82 -9.58 1.41
N ASP A 19 -2.65 -10.54 1.11
CA ASP A 19 -2.24 -11.75 0.40
C ASP A 19 -2.59 -11.69 -1.09
N ASP A 20 -3.19 -10.59 -1.53
CA ASP A 20 -3.62 -10.39 -2.90
C ASP A 20 -2.50 -9.81 -3.77
N SER A 21 -1.92 -10.65 -4.62
CA SER A 21 -0.86 -10.23 -5.54
C SER A 21 -1.36 -9.25 -6.60
N TYR A 22 -2.63 -9.29 -6.96
CA TYR A 22 -3.22 -8.33 -7.89
C TYR A 22 -3.26 -6.93 -7.30
N HIS A 23 -3.51 -6.83 -6.00
CA HIS A 23 -3.46 -5.56 -5.31
C HIS A 23 -2.07 -4.94 -5.37
N VAL A 24 -1.03 -5.75 -5.15
CA VAL A 24 0.37 -5.31 -5.22
C VAL A 24 0.71 -4.80 -6.63
N GLU A 25 0.32 -5.54 -7.65
CA GLU A 25 0.55 -5.13 -9.04
C GLU A 25 -0.23 -3.85 -9.39
N SER A 26 -1.45 -3.73 -8.90
CA SER A 26 -2.26 -2.53 -9.09
C SER A 26 -1.61 -1.29 -8.48
N LEU A 27 -1.06 -1.41 -7.26
CA LEU A 27 -0.33 -0.32 -6.63
C LEU A 27 0.85 0.14 -7.46
N LYS A 28 1.63 -0.80 -7.99
CA LYS A 28 2.77 -0.49 -8.84
C LYS A 28 2.34 0.30 -10.07
N LYS A 29 1.27 -0.14 -10.73
CA LYS A 29 0.74 0.53 -11.92
C LYS A 29 0.22 1.92 -11.61
N LEU A 30 -0.50 2.08 -10.51
CA LEU A 30 -1.03 3.38 -10.09
C LEU A 30 0.10 4.37 -9.83
N MET A 31 1.16 3.92 -9.17
CA MET A 31 2.32 4.77 -8.90
C MET A 31 3.07 5.14 -10.17
N MET A 32 3.28 4.19 -11.08
CA MET A 32 3.96 4.44 -12.35
C MET A 32 3.22 5.46 -13.22
N ASN A 33 1.90 5.45 -13.18
CA ASN A 33 1.06 6.33 -13.98
C ASN A 33 0.57 7.57 -13.21
N LYS A 34 0.98 7.72 -11.97
CA LYS A 34 0.61 8.84 -11.09
C LYS A 34 -0.90 8.99 -10.91
N PHE A 35 -1.59 7.87 -10.82
CA PHE A 35 -3.02 7.86 -10.52
C PHE A 35 -3.27 7.89 -9.02
N LEU A 36 -4.42 8.42 -8.64
CA LEU A 36 -4.88 8.42 -7.26
C LEU A 36 -4.99 6.99 -6.74
N ILE A 37 -4.43 6.75 -5.55
CA ILE A 37 -4.48 5.45 -4.89
C ILE A 37 -5.64 5.45 -3.91
N GLU A 38 -6.52 4.47 -4.06
CA GLU A 38 -7.69 4.30 -3.19
C GLU A 38 -7.53 3.02 -2.38
N LEU A 39 -7.51 3.16 -1.05
CA LEU A 39 -7.42 2.04 -0.14
C LEU A 39 -8.65 1.99 0.75
N ASN A 40 -9.17 0.80 0.98
CA ASN A 40 -10.32 0.58 1.85
C ASN A 40 -9.84 -0.09 3.14
N ASP A 41 -10.20 0.50 4.28
CA ASP A 41 -9.97 -0.12 5.57
C ASP A 41 -11.24 -0.90 5.96
N GLU A 42 -11.13 -2.22 5.96
CA GLU A 42 -12.27 -3.09 6.24
C GLU A 42 -12.72 -3.02 7.69
N GLU A 43 -11.81 -2.71 8.61
CA GLU A 43 -12.12 -2.64 10.04
C GLU A 43 -12.96 -1.41 10.40
N THR A 44 -12.61 -0.26 9.85
CA THR A 44 -13.28 1.01 10.16
C THR A 44 -14.28 1.45 9.10
N GLY A 45 -14.20 0.85 7.92
CA GLY A 45 -14.97 1.28 6.76
C GLY A 45 -14.44 2.56 6.11
N GLU A 46 -13.30 3.06 6.55
CA GLU A 46 -12.68 4.24 5.96
C GLU A 46 -12.15 3.97 4.57
N LYS A 47 -12.27 4.97 3.72
CA LYS A 47 -11.64 4.98 2.41
C LYS A 47 -10.50 6.01 2.43
N LEU A 48 -9.29 5.55 2.16
CA LEU A 48 -8.12 6.42 2.07
C LEU A 48 -7.84 6.75 0.62
N LEU A 49 -7.75 8.04 0.31
CA LEU A 49 -7.37 8.52 -1.00
C LEU A 49 -5.98 9.11 -0.90
N ILE A 50 -5.03 8.51 -1.60
CA ILE A 50 -3.62 8.88 -1.51
C ILE A 50 -3.17 9.52 -2.81
N ASN A 51 -2.72 10.77 -2.72
CA ASN A 51 -2.16 11.47 -3.86
C ASN A 51 -0.75 10.97 -4.14
N PRO A 52 -0.46 10.38 -5.31
CA PRO A 52 0.86 9.84 -5.61
C PRO A 52 1.97 10.88 -5.60
N ASP A 53 1.66 12.15 -5.85
CA ASP A 53 2.66 13.23 -5.81
C ASP A 53 3.19 13.49 -4.40
N ARG A 54 2.48 13.02 -3.37
CA ARG A 54 2.90 13.16 -1.98
C ARG A 54 3.53 11.91 -1.41
N VAL A 55 3.63 10.86 -2.20
CA VAL A 55 4.25 9.61 -1.78
C VAL A 55 5.75 9.69 -2.01
N ILE A 56 6.53 9.48 -0.95
CA ILE A 56 7.98 9.43 -1.04
C ILE A 56 8.42 8.04 -1.51
N ALA A 57 7.87 7.01 -0.90
CA ALA A 57 8.22 5.64 -1.21
C ALA A 57 7.12 4.67 -0.79
N ILE A 58 7.00 3.58 -1.53
CA ILE A 58 6.18 2.43 -1.13
C ILE A 58 7.10 1.24 -1.00
N SER A 59 7.14 0.65 0.19
CA SER A 59 7.89 -0.57 0.45
C SER A 59 6.95 -1.76 0.37
N ILE A 60 7.32 -2.76 -0.39
CA ILE A 60 6.57 -4.00 -0.51
C ILE A 60 7.51 -5.14 -0.14
N THR A 61 7.20 -5.82 0.95
CA THR A 61 8.00 -6.93 1.45
C THR A 61 7.16 -8.18 1.47
N GLU A 62 7.65 -9.25 0.86
CA GLU A 62 7.01 -10.54 0.96
C GLU A 62 7.36 -11.16 2.30
N VAL A 63 6.33 -11.42 3.09
CA VAL A 63 6.48 -12.07 4.39
C VAL A 63 6.20 -13.56 4.21
N LYS A 64 7.22 -14.37 4.46
CA LYS A 64 7.07 -15.82 4.40
C LYS A 64 6.61 -16.33 5.75
N GLU A 65 5.59 -17.17 5.75
CA GLU A 65 5.22 -17.90 6.95
C GLU A 65 6.30 -18.92 7.24
N VAL A 66 6.82 -18.88 8.47
CA VAL A 66 7.72 -19.91 8.93
C VAL A 66 6.88 -21.02 9.52
N GLU A 67 6.78 -22.11 8.80
CA GLU A 67 6.17 -23.32 9.33
C GLU A 67 7.20 -24.01 10.22
N GLU A 68 6.83 -24.16 11.46
CA GLU A 68 7.61 -24.97 12.39
C GLU A 68 7.30 -26.45 12.21
#